data_19d996dfad91434ff21f4aedd45afb78
#
_entry.id   19d996dfad91434ff21f4aedd45afb78
#
_cell.length_a   1.000
_cell.length_b   1.000
_cell.length_c   1.000
_cell.angle_alpha   90.00
_cell.angle_beta   90.00
_cell.angle_gamma   90.00
#
_symmetry.space_group_name_H-M   'P 1'
#
loop_
_entity.id
_entity.type
_entity.pdbx_description
1 polymer ?
#
loop_
_entity_poly.entity_id
_entity_poly.type
_entity_poly.pdbx_seq_one_letter_code
_entity_poly.pdbx_strand_id
1 'polypeptide(L)' 'MTVRLLLWNLADSMTTLDELRAKLPQLPEGDHWISDPAGERFGLISFSEDDATAAAEARELIGKDPEVGEEFELGN' A
#
# COMPACT_ATOMS: atom_id res chain seq x y z
N MET A 1 -7.82 17.24 -6.19
CA MET A 1 -7.33 15.88 -6.39
C MET A 1 -6.92 15.30 -5.05
N THR A 2 -7.36 14.11 -4.77
CA THR A 2 -7.11 13.46 -3.48
C THR A 2 -6.01 12.41 -3.64
N VAL A 3 -5.10 12.37 -2.68
CA VAL A 3 -4.07 11.33 -2.60
C VAL A 3 -4.37 10.47 -1.39
N ARG A 4 -4.39 9.15 -1.58
CA ARG A 4 -4.57 8.21 -0.48
C ARG A 4 -3.25 7.51 -0.18
N LEU A 5 -2.92 7.42 1.09
CA LEU A 5 -1.72 6.75 1.56
C LEU A 5 -2.10 5.65 2.54
N LEU A 6 -1.69 4.44 2.24
CA LEU A 6 -1.86 3.29 3.13
C LEU A 6 -0.48 2.74 3.47
N LEU A 7 -0.24 2.47 4.75
CA LEU A 7 1.03 1.88 5.19
C LEU A 7 0.78 0.74 6.15
N TRP A 8 1.47 -0.37 5.92
CA TRP A 8 1.48 -1.53 6.79
C TRP A 8 2.87 -1.70 7.39
N ASN A 9 2.91 -1.97 8.70
CA ASN A 9 4.15 -2.35 9.35
C ASN A 9 4.28 -3.87 9.24
N LEU A 10 5.37 -4.34 8.65
CA LEU A 10 5.58 -5.77 8.41
C LEU A 10 6.38 -6.46 9.51
N ALA A 11 6.82 -5.74 10.54
CA ALA A 11 7.63 -6.30 11.60
C ALA A 11 6.92 -7.47 12.33
N ASP A 12 5.59 -7.36 12.47
CA ASP A 12 4.79 -8.39 13.11
C ASP A 12 4.10 -9.31 12.10
N SER A 13 4.42 -9.16 10.82
CA SER A 13 3.83 -9.95 9.75
C SER A 13 4.75 -11.08 9.33
N MET A 14 4.16 -12.17 8.89
CA MET A 14 4.93 -13.28 8.31
C MET A 14 5.24 -13.05 6.84
N THR A 15 4.77 -11.95 6.26
CA THR A 15 4.97 -11.61 4.86
C THR A 15 6.18 -10.70 4.71
N THR A 16 6.99 -10.96 3.69
CA THR A 16 8.17 -10.14 3.39
C THR A 16 7.89 -9.21 2.22
N LEU A 17 8.74 -8.19 2.07
CA LEU A 17 8.64 -7.28 0.93
C LEU A 17 8.81 -8.00 -0.40
N ASP A 18 9.71 -8.98 -0.45
CA ASP A 18 9.93 -9.75 -1.68
C ASP A 18 8.71 -10.55 -2.07
N GLU A 19 8.03 -11.16 -1.10
CA GLU A 19 6.80 -11.89 -1.35
C GLU A 19 5.69 -10.98 -1.85
N LEU A 20 5.56 -9.79 -1.27
CA LEU A 20 4.55 -8.83 -1.70
C LEU A 20 4.81 -8.39 -3.13
N ARG A 21 6.06 -8.07 -3.48
CA ARG A 21 6.41 -7.66 -4.83
C ARG A 21 6.11 -8.76 -5.86
N ALA A 22 6.27 -10.02 -5.47
CA ALA A 22 6.04 -11.14 -6.37
C ALA A 22 4.54 -11.44 -6.56
N LYS A 23 3.73 -11.19 -5.56
CA LYS A 23 2.32 -11.61 -5.54
C LYS A 23 1.32 -10.52 -5.84
N LEU A 24 1.70 -9.26 -5.62
CA LEU A 24 0.76 -8.16 -5.82
C LEU A 24 0.60 -7.83 -7.30
N PRO A 25 -0.60 -7.40 -7.69
CA PRO A 25 -0.87 -7.08 -9.09
C PRO A 25 -0.18 -5.79 -9.51
N GLN A 26 -0.07 -5.61 -10.80
CA GLN A 26 0.37 -4.35 -11.36
C GLN A 26 -0.73 -3.32 -11.18
N LEU A 27 -0.37 -2.13 -10.73
CA LEU A 27 -1.34 -1.09 -10.45
C LEU A 27 -1.66 -0.28 -11.70
N PRO A 28 -2.87 0.31 -11.74
CA PRO A 28 -3.19 1.26 -12.80
C PRO A 28 -2.32 2.50 -12.70
N GLU A 29 -2.28 3.28 -13.77
CA GLU A 29 -1.52 4.51 -13.82
C GLU A 29 -1.98 5.46 -12.72
N GLY A 30 -1.04 6.08 -12.04
CA GLY A 30 -1.31 6.99 -10.93
C GLY A 30 -1.25 6.34 -9.56
N ASP A 31 -1.13 5.01 -9.49
CA ASP A 31 -1.00 4.30 -8.23
C ASP A 31 0.37 3.63 -8.17
N HIS A 32 0.95 3.59 -6.98
CA HIS A 32 2.28 3.03 -6.79
C HIS A 32 2.36 2.23 -5.49
N TRP A 33 3.02 1.06 -5.56
CA TRP A 33 3.44 0.38 -4.35
C TRP A 33 4.69 1.06 -3.83
N ILE A 34 4.76 1.26 -2.53
CA ILE A 34 5.92 1.88 -1.89
C ILE A 34 6.45 0.96 -0.81
N SER A 35 7.73 1.04 -0.54
CA SER A 35 8.34 0.19 0.48
C SER A 35 9.44 0.94 1.21
N ASP A 36 9.60 0.61 2.50
CA ASP A 36 10.64 1.13 3.35
C ASP A 36 11.34 -0.05 3.99
N PRO A 37 12.39 -0.60 3.36
CA PRO A 37 13.06 -1.78 3.89
C PRO A 37 13.66 -1.58 5.27
N ALA A 38 14.20 -0.40 5.55
CA ALA A 38 14.80 -0.12 6.85
C ALA A 38 13.77 -0.10 7.97
N GLY A 39 12.57 0.41 7.70
CA GLY A 39 11.49 0.45 8.68
C GLY A 39 10.54 -0.74 8.61
N GLU A 40 10.80 -1.69 7.72
CA GLU A 40 9.94 -2.84 7.48
C GLU A 40 8.49 -2.44 7.21
N ARG A 41 8.30 -1.42 6.36
CA ARG A 41 6.97 -0.94 6.01
C ARG A 41 6.71 -1.11 4.53
N PHE A 42 5.44 -1.36 4.22
CA PHE A 42 4.97 -1.48 2.85
C PHE A 42 3.68 -0.70 2.70
N GLY A 43 3.45 -0.14 1.55
CA GLY A 43 2.23 0.63 1.37
C GLY A 43 1.84 0.88 -0.06
N LEU A 44 0.77 1.64 -0.16
CA LEU A 44 0.18 2.05 -1.43
C LEU A 44 -0.03 3.55 -1.40
N ILE A 45 0.48 4.23 -2.42
CA ILE A 45 0.13 5.63 -2.63
C ILE A 45 -0.71 5.70 -3.90
N SER A 46 -1.89 6.31 -3.80
CA SER A 46 -2.85 6.34 -4.89
C SER A 46 -3.22 7.77 -5.23
N PHE A 47 -3.05 8.12 -6.50
CA PHE A 47 -3.50 9.40 -7.06
C PHE A 47 -4.80 9.24 -7.84
N SER A 48 -5.32 8.02 -7.92
CA SER A 48 -6.60 7.74 -8.53
C SER A 48 -7.60 7.38 -7.45
N GLU A 49 -8.89 7.35 -7.80
CA GLU A 49 -9.92 6.97 -6.84
C GLU A 49 -10.21 5.46 -6.88
N ASP A 50 -9.47 4.72 -7.71
CA ASP A 50 -9.74 3.31 -7.96
C ASP A 50 -8.66 2.40 -7.36
N ASP A 51 -8.47 2.52 -6.05
CA ASP A 51 -7.46 1.76 -5.33
C ASP A 51 -8.03 0.65 -4.44
N ALA A 52 -9.35 0.52 -4.39
CA ALA A 52 -9.99 -0.40 -3.43
C ALA A 52 -9.59 -1.85 -3.64
N THR A 53 -9.49 -2.31 -4.89
CA THR A 53 -9.11 -3.69 -5.20
C THR A 53 -7.66 -3.97 -4.78
N ALA A 54 -6.75 -3.06 -5.11
CA ALA A 54 -5.34 -3.21 -4.76
C ALA A 54 -5.15 -3.21 -3.24
N ALA A 55 -5.84 -2.31 -2.54
CA ALA A 55 -5.79 -2.25 -1.09
C ALA A 55 -6.32 -3.54 -0.45
N ALA A 56 -7.41 -4.08 -0.98
CA ALA A 56 -7.99 -5.33 -0.48
C ALA A 56 -7.02 -6.51 -0.67
N GLU A 57 -6.36 -6.60 -1.82
CA GLU A 57 -5.40 -7.66 -2.08
C GLU A 57 -4.19 -7.56 -1.16
N ALA A 58 -3.67 -6.37 -0.94
CA ALA A 58 -2.56 -6.17 -0.02
C ALA A 58 -2.94 -6.56 1.41
N ARG A 59 -4.13 -6.14 1.84
CA ARG A 59 -4.64 -6.50 3.17
C ARG A 59 -4.75 -8.02 3.34
N GLU A 60 -5.23 -8.70 2.33
CA GLU A 60 -5.38 -10.15 2.37
C GLU A 60 -4.02 -10.85 2.45
N LEU A 61 -3.06 -10.41 1.65
CA LEU A 61 -1.72 -10.99 1.66
C LEU A 61 -0.97 -10.73 2.97
N ILE A 62 -1.10 -9.53 3.51
CA ILE A 62 -0.42 -9.16 4.76
C ILE A 62 -1.16 -9.72 5.98
N GLY A 63 -2.47 -9.85 5.88
CA GLY A 63 -3.30 -10.44 6.92
C GLY A 63 -3.82 -9.48 7.96
N LYS A 64 -3.69 -8.18 7.72
CA LYS A 64 -4.19 -7.15 8.64
C LYS A 64 -4.48 -5.85 7.91
N ASP A 65 -5.19 -4.96 8.59
CA ASP A 65 -5.46 -3.62 8.08
C ASP A 65 -4.21 -2.75 8.18
N PRO A 66 -4.09 -1.74 7.33
CA PRO A 66 -2.95 -0.82 7.40
C PRO A 66 -2.95 -0.02 8.71
N GLU A 67 -1.78 0.20 9.27
CA GLU A 67 -1.62 1.05 10.45
C GLU A 67 -1.86 2.52 10.13
N VAL A 68 -1.56 2.91 8.91
CA VAL A 68 -1.81 4.28 8.43
C VAL A 68 -2.74 4.21 7.24
N GLY A 69 -3.85 4.93 7.33
CA GLY A 69 -4.78 5.08 6.20
C GLY A 69 -5.24 6.53 6.20
N GLU A 70 -4.64 7.36 5.36
CA GLU A 70 -4.91 8.78 5.33
C GLU A 70 -5.17 9.27 3.92
N GLU A 71 -6.01 10.28 3.82
CA GLU A 71 -6.26 10.98 2.57
C GLU A 71 -5.76 12.40 2.69
N PHE A 72 -5.09 12.84 1.64
CA PHE A 72 -4.58 14.19 1.55
C PHE A 72 -5.14 14.86 0.31
N GLU A 73 -5.41 16.15 0.42
CA GLU A 73 -5.78 16.91 -0.75
C GLU A 73 -4.53 17.49 -1.39
N LEU A 74 -4.36 17.22 -2.68
CA LEU A 74 -3.22 17.74 -3.41
C LEU A 74 -3.40 19.22 -3.65
N GLY A 75 -2.60 20.04 -2.98
CA GLY A 75 -2.58 21.47 -3.19
C GLY A 75 -1.72 21.85 -4.38
N ASN A 76 -1.86 23.07 -4.79
CA ASN A 76 -1.05 23.64 -5.85
C ASN A 76 0.12 24.42 -5.29
#